data_55f2cc79403004f53d8653ffa9e48a48
#
_entry.id   55f2cc79403004f53d8653ffa9e48a48
#
_cell.length_a   1.000
_cell.length_b   1.000
_cell.length_c   1.000
_cell.angle_alpha   90.00
_cell.angle_beta   90.00
_cell.angle_gamma   90.00
#
_symmetry.space_group_name_H-M   'P 1'
#
loop_
_entity.id
_entity.type
_entity.pdbx_description
1 polymer ?
#
loop_
_entity_poly.entity_id
_entity_poly.type
_entity_poly.pdbx_seq_one_letter_code
_entity_poly.pdbx_strand_id
1 'polypeptide(L)'
;NARIETLEEKPAFKNYITNRCLVIATQFYEWQWIDEKGKSKQKYSVRSEDSEIFCFAGLYSVWQDPESNYSILTYTILTTEANELMAEIHNNKKRMPVVLNNEHHGLWLQGENFKDFAYPYQSDLLATPLP
;
A
#
# COMPACT_ATOMS: atom_id res chain seq x y z
N ASN A 1 4.65 6.68 -0.52
CA ASN A 1 3.34 6.09 -0.21
C ASN A 1 2.32 7.18 0.11
N ALA A 2 1.08 6.94 -0.24
CA ALA A 2 -0.02 7.88 0.00
C ALA A 2 -1.09 7.23 0.89
N ARG A 3 -1.63 8.00 1.83
CA ARG A 3 -2.74 7.53 2.68
C ARG A 3 -4.05 7.62 1.92
N ILE A 4 -4.75 6.50 1.78
CA ILE A 4 -6.04 6.46 1.06
C ILE A 4 -7.09 7.35 1.72
N GLU A 5 -7.06 7.47 3.05
CA GLU A 5 -8.04 8.26 3.81
C GLU A 5 -7.97 9.76 3.52
N THR A 6 -6.83 10.26 3.05
CA THR A 6 -6.60 11.70 2.85
C THR A 6 -6.18 12.08 1.44
N LEU A 7 -6.43 11.22 0.45
CA LEU A 7 -6.02 11.45 -0.94
C LEU A 7 -6.54 12.79 -1.51
N GLU A 8 -7.80 13.11 -1.26
CA GLU A 8 -8.44 14.33 -1.75
C GLU A 8 -7.87 15.61 -1.13
N GLU A 9 -7.28 15.49 0.06
CA GLU A 9 -6.76 16.62 0.82
C GLU A 9 -5.30 16.95 0.46
N LYS A 10 -4.60 16.02 -0.18
CA LYS A 10 -3.16 16.18 -0.47
C LYS A 10 -2.95 16.67 -1.90
N PRO A 11 -2.40 17.89 -2.08
CA PRO A 11 -2.14 18.43 -3.43
C PRO A 11 -1.32 17.50 -4.31
N ALA A 12 -0.41 16.74 -3.71
CA ALA A 12 0.44 15.79 -4.44
C ALA A 12 -0.33 14.64 -5.09
N PHE A 13 -1.52 14.31 -4.59
CA PHE A 13 -2.25 13.10 -5.02
C PHE A 13 -3.64 13.37 -5.58
N LYS A 14 -4.31 14.47 -5.18
CA LYS A 14 -5.72 14.71 -5.53
C LYS A 14 -5.99 14.73 -7.05
N ASN A 15 -5.01 15.16 -7.83
CA ASN A 15 -5.13 15.22 -9.30
C ASN A 15 -4.87 13.86 -9.97
N TYR A 16 -4.42 12.86 -9.23
CA TYR A 16 -4.03 11.54 -9.74
C TYR A 16 -4.92 10.41 -9.26
N ILE A 17 -6.01 10.72 -8.55
CA ILE A 17 -6.92 9.71 -7.98
C ILE A 17 -7.53 8.81 -9.06
N THR A 18 -7.71 9.32 -10.27
CA THR A 18 -8.20 8.55 -11.41
C THR A 18 -7.12 7.78 -12.15
N ASN A 19 -5.84 8.06 -11.89
CA ASN A 19 -4.70 7.37 -12.51
C ASN A 19 -4.34 6.14 -11.69
N ARG A 20 -5.13 5.10 -11.82
CA ARG A 20 -5.00 3.88 -11.01
C ARG A 20 -4.12 2.85 -11.66
N CYS A 21 -3.33 2.17 -10.85
CA CYS A 21 -2.51 1.05 -11.29
C CYS A 21 -2.47 -0.05 -10.24
N LEU A 22 -2.00 -1.21 -10.67
CA LEU A 22 -1.71 -2.35 -9.81
C LEU A 22 -0.21 -2.44 -9.62
N VAL A 23 0.22 -2.54 -8.36
CA VAL A 23 1.63 -2.79 -8.04
C VAL A 23 1.76 -4.25 -7.64
N ILE A 24 2.37 -5.04 -8.50
CA ILE A 24 2.45 -6.49 -8.37
C ILE A 24 3.55 -6.86 -7.37
N ALA A 25 3.25 -7.79 -6.48
CA ALA A 25 4.18 -8.27 -5.47
C ALA A 25 3.94 -9.74 -5.11
N THR A 26 4.93 -10.36 -4.51
CA THR A 26 4.84 -11.70 -3.90
C THR A 26 4.92 -11.61 -2.38
N GLN A 27 5.50 -10.56 -1.86
CA GLN A 27 5.63 -10.28 -0.44
C GLN A 27 6.03 -8.83 -0.21
N PHE A 28 5.88 -8.38 1.01
CA PHE A 28 6.48 -7.14 1.48
C PHE A 28 7.05 -7.33 2.88
N TYR A 29 7.91 -6.42 3.30
CA TYR A 29 8.56 -6.49 4.59
C TYR A 29 8.04 -5.40 5.50
N GLU A 30 7.93 -5.76 6.79
CA GLU A 30 7.55 -4.82 7.82
C GLU A 30 8.37 -5.06 9.08
N TRP A 31 8.54 -4.03 9.92
CA TRP A 31 9.34 -4.10 11.13
C TRP A 31 8.51 -3.78 12.36
N GLN A 32 8.45 -4.75 13.25
CA GLN A 32 7.86 -4.58 14.57
C GLN A 32 8.90 -3.97 15.53
N TRP A 33 8.53 -2.92 16.22
CA TRP A 33 9.34 -2.34 17.27
C TRP A 33 9.26 -3.23 18.51
N ILE A 34 10.42 -3.68 19.00
CA ILE A 34 10.52 -4.49 20.22
C ILE A 34 10.65 -3.59 21.45
N ASP A 35 11.36 -2.46 21.32
CA ASP A 35 11.46 -1.45 22.34
C ASP A 35 10.70 -0.17 21.95
N GLU A 36 10.42 0.68 22.93
CA GLU A 36 9.66 1.92 22.73
C GLU A 36 10.34 2.92 21.80
N LYS A 37 11.65 2.83 21.61
CA LYS A 37 12.43 3.76 20.79
C LYS A 37 12.71 3.22 19.38
N GLY A 38 12.29 1.99 19.10
CA GLY A 38 12.51 1.34 17.80
C GLY A 38 13.99 1.07 17.49
N LYS A 39 14.82 0.94 18.51
CA LYS A 39 16.24 0.55 18.35
C LYS A 39 16.37 -0.94 18.05
N SER A 40 15.51 -1.75 18.66
CA SER A 40 15.41 -3.18 18.41
C SER A 40 14.12 -3.45 17.62
N LYS A 41 14.25 -4.20 16.52
CA LYS A 41 13.12 -4.49 15.62
C LYS A 41 13.16 -5.93 15.16
N GLN A 42 11.98 -6.51 15.06
CA GLN A 42 11.77 -7.80 14.41
C GLN A 42 11.27 -7.57 13.00
N LYS A 43 11.96 -8.12 12.01
CA LYS A 43 11.54 -8.09 10.61
C LYS A 43 10.54 -9.20 10.34
N TYR A 44 9.50 -8.88 9.58
CA TYR A 44 8.50 -9.83 9.09
C TYR A 44 8.44 -9.82 7.57
N SER A 45 8.23 -10.99 6.99
CA SER A 45 7.75 -11.13 5.62
C SER A 45 6.24 -11.30 5.66
N VAL A 46 5.53 -10.49 4.88
CA VAL A 46 4.07 -10.52 4.80
C VAL A 46 3.66 -10.90 3.38
N ARG A 47 2.77 -11.87 3.27
CA ARG A 47 2.28 -12.41 1.99
C ARG A 47 0.77 -12.51 2.01
N SER A 48 0.16 -12.62 0.83
CA SER A 48 -1.24 -13.01 0.72
C SER A 48 -1.40 -14.47 1.14
N GLU A 49 -2.46 -14.77 1.89
CA GLU A 49 -2.85 -16.13 2.24
C GLU A 49 -3.41 -16.88 1.02
N ASP A 50 -4.11 -16.16 0.14
CA ASP A 50 -4.88 -16.76 -0.95
C ASP A 50 -4.10 -16.90 -2.26
N SER A 51 -3.00 -16.17 -2.43
CA SER A 51 -2.28 -16.14 -3.70
C SER A 51 -0.80 -15.87 -3.52
N GLU A 52 0.02 -16.56 -4.30
CA GLU A 52 1.47 -16.30 -4.35
C GLU A 52 1.78 -14.91 -4.91
N ILE A 53 1.00 -14.47 -5.89
CA ILE A 53 1.12 -13.14 -6.50
C ILE A 53 -0.11 -12.32 -6.12
N PHE A 54 0.10 -11.12 -5.62
CA PHE A 54 -0.97 -10.20 -5.28
C PHE A 54 -0.64 -8.79 -5.74
N CYS A 55 -1.58 -7.86 -5.60
CA CYS A 55 -1.38 -6.48 -6.02
C CYS A 55 -1.72 -5.51 -4.90
N PHE A 56 -0.89 -4.47 -4.77
CA PHE A 56 -1.27 -3.28 -4.03
C PHE A 56 -2.06 -2.34 -4.92
N ALA A 57 -3.01 -1.62 -4.33
CA ALA A 57 -3.63 -0.48 -4.98
C ALA A 57 -2.60 0.64 -5.14
N GLY A 58 -2.45 1.15 -6.34
CA GLY A 58 -1.52 2.21 -6.67
C GLY A 58 -2.13 3.33 -7.49
N LEU A 59 -1.46 4.47 -7.48
CA LEU A 59 -1.70 5.58 -8.38
C LEU A 59 -0.42 5.86 -9.16
N TYR A 60 -0.56 6.37 -10.39
CA TYR A 60 0.60 6.74 -11.20
C TYR A 60 0.50 8.16 -11.72
N SER A 61 1.64 8.72 -12.04
CA SER A 61 1.73 9.98 -12.79
C SER A 61 2.92 9.95 -13.73
N VAL A 62 2.86 10.80 -14.75
CA VAL A 62 4.00 11.03 -15.64
C VAL A 62 4.61 12.36 -15.25
N TRP A 63 5.83 12.30 -14.72
CA TRP A 63 6.61 13.49 -14.40
C TRP A 63 7.43 13.91 -15.63
N GLN A 64 7.33 15.19 -15.97
CA GLN A 64 8.08 15.78 -17.07
C GLN A 64 9.29 16.53 -16.51
N ASP A 65 10.49 16.15 -16.96
CA ASP A 65 11.69 16.88 -16.57
C ASP A 65 11.67 18.27 -17.24
N PRO A 66 11.73 19.37 -16.46
CA PRO A 66 11.71 20.72 -17.03
C PRO A 66 12.99 21.07 -17.80
N GLU A 67 14.09 20.35 -17.58
CA GLU A 67 15.39 20.64 -18.23
C GLU A 67 15.69 19.74 -19.43
N SER A 68 14.96 18.64 -19.58
CA SER A 68 15.12 17.70 -20.68
C SER A 68 13.76 17.32 -21.27
N ASN A 69 13.75 16.63 -22.42
CA ASN A 69 12.51 16.10 -22.99
C ASN A 69 12.12 14.73 -22.43
N TYR A 70 12.76 14.31 -21.33
CA TYR A 70 12.46 13.03 -20.71
C TYR A 70 11.21 13.14 -19.85
N SER A 71 10.35 12.13 -19.98
CA SER A 71 9.24 11.89 -19.04
C SER A 71 9.51 10.62 -18.26
N ILE A 72 9.18 10.64 -16.97
CA ILE A 72 9.37 9.53 -16.07
C ILE A 72 8.00 9.12 -15.54
N LEU A 73 7.65 7.85 -15.75
CA LEU A 73 6.48 7.26 -15.14
C LEU A 73 6.79 6.95 -13.67
N THR A 74 6.01 7.54 -12.78
CA THR A 74 6.14 7.34 -11.35
C THR A 74 4.86 6.73 -10.78
N TYR A 75 4.96 6.05 -9.66
CA TYR A 75 3.80 5.51 -8.98
C TYR A 75 3.96 5.58 -7.46
N THR A 76 2.84 5.47 -6.78
CA THR A 76 2.78 5.36 -5.32
C THR A 76 1.88 4.21 -4.90
N ILE A 77 2.26 3.53 -3.81
CA ILE A 77 1.42 2.53 -3.17
C ILE A 77 0.52 3.24 -2.15
N LEU A 78 -0.76 2.91 -2.15
CA LEU A 78 -1.69 3.42 -1.16
C LEU A 78 -1.57 2.63 0.13
N THR A 79 -1.65 3.35 1.24
CA THR A 79 -1.68 2.77 2.58
C THR A 79 -3.02 3.07 3.24
N THR A 80 -3.36 2.27 4.22
CA THR A 80 -4.57 2.42 5.03
C THR A 80 -4.26 2.12 6.49
N GLU A 81 -5.22 2.35 7.38
CA GLU A 81 -5.16 1.91 8.76
C GLU A 81 -4.93 0.39 8.81
N ALA A 82 -4.04 -0.05 9.68
CA ALA A 82 -3.68 -1.46 9.80
C ALA A 82 -4.86 -2.29 10.35
N ASN A 83 -5.07 -3.47 9.78
CA ASN A 83 -5.94 -4.48 10.39
C ASN A 83 -5.28 -5.02 11.68
N GLU A 84 -5.96 -5.93 12.37
CA GLU A 84 -5.49 -6.47 13.66
C GLU A 84 -4.08 -7.04 13.57
N LEU A 85 -3.81 -7.92 12.59
CA LEU A 85 -2.49 -8.51 12.37
C LEU A 85 -1.42 -7.45 12.12
N MET A 86 -1.68 -6.55 11.19
CA MET A 86 -0.71 -5.54 10.80
C MET A 86 -0.51 -4.45 11.87
N ALA A 87 -1.51 -4.21 12.72
CA ALA A 87 -1.38 -3.29 13.85
C ALA A 87 -0.41 -3.82 14.92
N GLU A 88 -0.33 -5.14 15.07
CA GLU A 88 0.67 -5.77 15.94
C GLU A 88 2.08 -5.67 15.36
N ILE A 89 2.21 -5.87 14.05
CA ILE A 89 3.53 -5.84 13.36
C ILE A 89 4.00 -4.40 13.17
N HIS A 90 3.22 -3.57 12.52
CA HIS A 90 3.54 -2.15 12.33
C HIS A 90 3.08 -1.33 13.55
N ASN A 91 3.52 -1.75 14.73
CA ASN A 91 3.02 -1.25 16.02
C ASN A 91 3.36 0.22 16.30
N ASN A 92 4.32 0.78 15.59
CA ASN A 92 4.72 2.18 15.71
C ASN A 92 3.65 3.15 15.15
N LYS A 93 3.16 2.92 13.94
CA LYS A 93 2.21 3.82 13.26
C LYS A 93 0.90 3.17 12.87
N LYS A 94 0.80 1.86 12.99
CA LYS A 94 -0.39 1.06 12.68
C LYS A 94 -0.93 1.35 11.29
N ARG A 95 -0.07 1.21 10.30
CA ARG A 95 -0.39 1.36 8.88
C ARG A 95 -0.08 0.07 8.13
N MET A 96 -0.75 -0.14 7.00
CA MET A 96 -0.46 -1.22 6.08
C MET A 96 -0.70 -0.77 4.64
N PRO A 97 -0.07 -1.39 3.63
CA PRO A 97 -0.44 -1.15 2.25
C PRO A 97 -1.85 -1.68 1.98
N VAL A 98 -2.55 -1.05 1.02
CA VAL A 98 -3.83 -1.57 0.54
C VAL A 98 -3.54 -2.76 -0.36
N VAL A 99 -3.75 -3.96 0.15
CA VAL A 99 -3.64 -5.22 -0.61
C VAL A 99 -5.01 -5.56 -1.16
N LEU A 100 -5.11 -5.64 -2.48
CA LEU A 100 -6.37 -5.95 -3.15
C LEU A 100 -6.65 -7.45 -3.13
N ASN A 101 -7.91 -7.82 -2.86
CA ASN A 101 -8.38 -9.19 -3.13
C ASN A 101 -8.27 -9.47 -4.63
N ASN A 102 -7.95 -10.70 -5.01
CA ASN A 102 -7.72 -11.07 -6.40
C ASN A 102 -8.90 -10.75 -7.33
N GLU A 103 -10.12 -10.91 -6.84
CA GLU A 103 -11.34 -10.59 -7.59
C GLU A 103 -11.62 -9.08 -7.70
N HIS A 104 -10.89 -8.23 -7.00
CA HIS A 104 -11.13 -6.78 -6.95
C HIS A 104 -10.14 -5.95 -7.77
N HIS A 105 -9.19 -6.58 -8.45
CA HIS A 105 -8.22 -5.85 -9.30
C HIS A 105 -8.94 -5.00 -10.35
N GLY A 106 -9.94 -5.58 -11.02
CA GLY A 106 -10.74 -4.87 -12.02
C GLY A 106 -11.54 -3.71 -11.43
N LEU A 107 -12.12 -3.88 -10.25
CA LEU A 107 -12.88 -2.81 -9.57
C LEU A 107 -11.99 -1.62 -9.26
N TRP A 108 -10.77 -1.87 -8.78
CA TRP A 108 -9.81 -0.79 -8.54
C TRP A 108 -9.48 -0.03 -9.83
N LEU A 109 -9.13 -0.75 -10.90
CA LEU A 109 -8.76 -0.16 -12.19
C LEU A 109 -9.92 0.56 -12.88
N GLN A 110 -11.17 0.10 -12.69
CA GLN A 110 -12.37 0.71 -13.27
C GLN A 110 -12.77 2.02 -12.61
N GLY A 111 -12.13 2.41 -11.50
CA GLY A 111 -12.39 3.68 -10.86
C GLY A 111 -13.47 3.65 -9.79
N GLU A 112 -13.77 2.48 -9.22
CA GLU A 112 -14.64 2.38 -8.06
C GLU A 112 -14.17 3.33 -6.94
N ASN A 113 -15.09 3.76 -6.08
CA ASN A 113 -14.78 4.73 -5.05
C ASN A 113 -13.58 4.26 -4.20
N PHE A 114 -12.49 5.03 -4.22
CA PHE A 114 -11.27 4.64 -3.51
C PHE A 114 -11.49 4.46 -2.00
N LYS A 115 -12.47 5.14 -1.42
CA LYS A 115 -12.82 5.02 0.01
C LYS A 115 -13.31 3.61 0.38
N ASP A 116 -13.84 2.87 -0.59
CA ASP A 116 -14.27 1.49 -0.36
C ASP A 116 -13.10 0.51 -0.14
N PHE A 117 -11.88 0.93 -0.50
CA PHE A 117 -10.65 0.15 -0.31
C PHE A 117 -9.86 0.56 0.92
N ALA A 118 -10.33 1.55 1.67
CA ALA A 118 -9.78 1.90 2.97
C ALA A 118 -10.24 0.90 4.04
N TYR A 119 -9.44 0.74 5.10
CA TYR A 119 -9.87 -0.07 6.24
C TYR A 119 -11.32 0.29 6.64
N PRO A 120 -12.23 -0.67 6.86
CA PRO A 120 -11.98 -2.10 7.14
C PRO A 120 -11.84 -3.03 5.92
N TYR A 121 -11.75 -2.52 4.68
CA TYR A 121 -11.39 -3.37 3.55
C TYR A 121 -10.04 -4.04 3.82
N GLN A 122 -9.96 -5.34 3.61
CA GLN A 122 -8.71 -6.09 3.82
C GLN A 122 -8.70 -7.39 3.03
N SER A 123 -7.48 -7.88 2.76
CA SER A 123 -7.21 -9.23 2.28
C SER A 123 -6.60 -10.04 3.41
N ASP A 124 -6.76 -11.36 3.33
CA ASP A 124 -6.13 -12.27 4.28
C ASP A 124 -4.62 -12.32 4.06
N LEU A 125 -3.87 -11.99 5.10
CA LEU A 125 -2.42 -11.90 5.10
C LEU A 125 -1.79 -12.89 6.08
N LEU A 126 -0.62 -13.40 5.70
CA LEU A 126 0.24 -14.21 6.54
C LEU A 126 1.54 -13.47 6.82
N ALA A 127 1.93 -13.38 8.07
CA ALA A 127 3.17 -12.76 8.48
C ALA A 127 4.09 -13.79 9.13
N THR A 128 5.35 -13.82 8.66
CA THR A 128 6.38 -14.73 9.15
C THR A 128 7.56 -13.93 9.68
N PRO A 129 7.96 -14.09 10.94
CA PRO A 129 9.16 -13.44 11.44
C PRO A 129 10.39 -13.98 10.73
N LEU A 130 11.32 -13.10 10.41
CA LEU A 130 12.59 -13.44 9.77
C LEU A 130 13.74 -13.33 10.75
N PRO A 131 14.80 -14.17 10.57
CA PRO A 131 16.00 -14.09 11.40
C PRO A 131 16.66 -12.72 11.37
#